data_63d5263b2672d78742d6b86ab4756231
#
_entry.id   63d5263b2672d78742d6b86ab4756231
#
_cell.length_a   1.000
_cell.length_b   1.000
_cell.length_c   1.000
_cell.angle_alpha   90.00
_cell.angle_beta   90.00
_cell.angle_gamma   90.00
#
_symmetry.space_group_name_H-M   'P 1'
#
loop_
_entity.id
_entity.type
_entity.pdbx_description
1 polymer ?
#
loop_
_entity_poly.entity_id
_entity_poly.type
_entity_poly.pdbx_seq_one_letter_code
_entity_poly.pdbx_strand_id
1 'polypeptide(L)'
;GKDQYARLDKISVALPHPDAAAAIIKGGTEITGHFGNPPFQEQELADNPNARIVLKSYDVQGGPGSATVLYATEKFRTESPRTYTAFVNALADAAEFIAAQPEQAADIYLKLTGAKTSRQLLLSVIRNPEVQFNITPQNTLGLGQFMHEVGAIKNRPQVLADYFFDDPRVASGS
;
A
#
# COMPACT_ATOMS: atom_id res chain seq x y z
N GLY A 1 -13.13 5.52 17.43
CA GLY A 1 -12.65 4.81 18.62
C GLY A 1 -12.94 3.31 18.55
N LYS A 2 -12.37 2.54 19.47
CA LYS A 2 -12.45 1.08 19.56
C LYS A 2 -13.88 0.52 19.41
N ASP A 3 -14.85 1.18 20.02
CA ASP A 3 -16.25 0.71 20.01
C ASP A 3 -17.01 1.06 18.73
N GLN A 4 -16.37 1.72 17.78
CA GLN A 4 -17.01 2.23 16.58
C GLN A 4 -16.32 1.83 15.27
N TYR A 5 -15.24 1.03 15.34
CA TYR A 5 -14.47 0.66 14.15
C TYR A 5 -15.31 -0.09 13.10
N ALA A 6 -16.28 -0.89 13.55
CA ALA A 6 -17.17 -1.68 12.70
C ALA A 6 -18.44 -0.93 12.23
N ARG A 7 -18.57 0.38 12.50
CA ARG A 7 -19.80 1.13 12.13
C ARG A 7 -20.07 1.16 10.64
N LEU A 8 -19.03 1.10 9.83
CA LEU A 8 -19.14 1.15 8.37
C LEU A 8 -19.32 -0.23 7.73
N ASP A 9 -19.19 -1.33 8.48
CA ASP A 9 -19.24 -2.68 7.91
C ASP A 9 -20.53 -2.95 7.14
N LYS A 10 -21.65 -2.41 7.63
CA LYS A 10 -22.97 -2.60 7.02
C LYS A 10 -23.14 -1.90 5.65
N ILE A 11 -22.28 -0.92 5.37
CA ILE A 11 -22.30 -0.15 4.13
C ILE A 11 -21.02 -0.33 3.33
N SER A 12 -20.16 -1.27 3.73
CA SER A 12 -18.92 -1.61 3.06
C SER A 12 -19.06 -2.94 2.32
N VAL A 13 -18.47 -3.01 1.14
CA VAL A 13 -18.40 -4.20 0.31
C VAL A 13 -16.99 -4.39 -0.20
N ALA A 14 -16.51 -5.64 -0.24
CA ALA A 14 -15.21 -5.96 -0.79
C ALA A 14 -15.33 -6.09 -2.33
N LEU A 15 -14.60 -5.23 -3.04
CA LEU A 15 -14.47 -5.24 -4.50
C LEU A 15 -12.98 -5.18 -4.88
N PRO A 16 -12.59 -5.79 -6.00
CA PRO A 16 -11.29 -5.52 -6.62
C PRO A 16 -11.16 -4.03 -6.95
N HIS A 17 -9.98 -3.44 -6.76
CA HIS A 17 -9.76 -2.02 -7.03
C HIS A 17 -10.16 -1.56 -8.43
N PRO A 18 -9.90 -2.32 -9.53
CA PRO A 18 -10.36 -1.94 -10.86
C PRO A 18 -11.88 -1.81 -10.96
N ASP A 19 -12.64 -2.70 -10.30
CA ASP A 19 -14.10 -2.71 -10.35
C ASP A 19 -14.67 -1.55 -9.52
N ALA A 20 -14.09 -1.30 -8.35
CA ALA A 20 -14.46 -0.16 -7.50
C ALA A 20 -14.18 1.16 -8.22
N ALA A 21 -13.01 1.32 -8.84
CA ALA A 21 -12.66 2.51 -9.62
C ALA A 21 -13.62 2.70 -10.80
N ALA A 22 -13.94 1.64 -11.54
CA ALA A 22 -14.90 1.71 -12.65
C ALA A 22 -16.29 2.17 -12.17
N ALA A 23 -16.75 1.73 -11.00
CA ALA A 23 -18.01 2.15 -10.41
C ALA A 23 -18.00 3.63 -10.02
N ILE A 24 -16.94 4.13 -9.42
CA ILE A 24 -16.76 5.55 -9.07
C ILE A 24 -16.69 6.42 -10.32
N ILE A 25 -15.93 6.01 -11.34
CA ILE A 25 -15.79 6.74 -12.61
C ILE A 25 -17.14 6.84 -13.35
N LYS A 26 -17.85 5.74 -13.43
CA LYS A 26 -19.16 5.69 -14.06
C LYS A 26 -20.18 6.58 -13.33
N GLY A 27 -20.13 6.63 -12.02
CA GLY A 27 -21.12 7.31 -11.18
C GLY A 27 -22.52 6.68 -11.25
N GLY A 28 -23.43 7.16 -10.41
CA GLY A 28 -24.82 6.70 -10.40
C GLY A 28 -25.00 5.22 -10.01
N THR A 29 -24.00 4.61 -9.40
CA THR A 29 -24.04 3.25 -8.85
C THR A 29 -24.31 3.29 -7.35
N GLU A 30 -24.49 2.12 -6.73
CA GLU A 30 -24.57 2.00 -5.26
C GLU A 30 -23.21 2.29 -4.59
N ILE A 31 -22.11 2.17 -5.32
CA ILE A 31 -20.77 2.45 -4.82
C ILE A 31 -20.52 3.95 -4.94
N THR A 32 -20.50 4.63 -3.81
CA THR A 32 -20.33 6.09 -3.70
C THR A 32 -19.03 6.53 -3.06
N GLY A 33 -18.21 5.59 -2.61
CA GLY A 33 -16.90 5.82 -2.03
C GLY A 33 -16.00 4.61 -2.20
N HIS A 34 -14.69 4.84 -2.29
CA HIS A 34 -13.69 3.80 -2.45
C HIS A 34 -12.51 4.09 -1.52
N PHE A 35 -12.05 3.06 -0.81
CA PHE A 35 -10.75 3.10 -0.13
C PHE A 35 -9.67 2.75 -1.16
N GLY A 36 -9.35 3.74 -1.98
CA GLY A 36 -8.45 3.59 -3.11
C GLY A 36 -6.97 3.62 -2.71
N ASN A 37 -6.16 3.11 -3.62
CA ASN A 37 -4.71 3.23 -3.62
C ASN A 37 -4.22 3.59 -5.03
N PRO A 38 -3.02 4.13 -5.18
CA PRO A 38 -2.44 4.39 -6.50
C PRO A 38 -2.36 3.12 -7.37
N PRO A 39 -2.65 3.22 -8.68
CA PRO A 39 -3.03 4.41 -9.45
C PRO A 39 -4.55 4.63 -9.56
N PHE A 40 -5.39 3.85 -8.86
CA PHE A 40 -6.84 3.85 -9.04
C PHE A 40 -7.50 5.15 -8.58
N GLN A 41 -7.10 5.68 -7.43
CA GLN A 41 -7.63 6.94 -6.93
C GLN A 41 -7.30 8.13 -7.85
N GLU A 42 -6.11 8.15 -8.46
CA GLU A 42 -5.73 9.18 -9.41
C GLU A 42 -6.53 9.06 -10.70
N GLN A 43 -6.83 7.85 -11.14
CA GLN A 43 -7.70 7.61 -12.30
C GLN A 43 -9.13 8.06 -12.01
N GLU A 44 -9.68 7.76 -10.85
CA GLU A 44 -11.00 8.23 -10.43
C GLU A 44 -11.10 9.76 -10.45
N LEU A 45 -10.08 10.45 -9.92
CA LEU A 45 -10.03 11.91 -9.92
C LEU A 45 -9.87 12.52 -11.32
N ALA A 46 -9.16 11.82 -12.21
CA ALA A 46 -8.96 12.27 -13.58
C ALA A 46 -10.24 12.09 -14.44
N ASP A 47 -10.95 10.98 -14.25
CA ASP A 47 -12.02 10.54 -15.14
C ASP A 47 -13.43 10.90 -14.60
N ASN A 48 -13.57 11.26 -13.32
CA ASN A 48 -14.84 11.72 -12.73
C ASN A 48 -14.68 13.11 -12.09
N PRO A 49 -15.20 14.19 -12.71
CA PRO A 49 -15.08 15.55 -12.18
C PRO A 49 -15.80 15.77 -10.85
N ASN A 50 -16.68 14.86 -10.45
CA ASN A 50 -17.38 14.91 -9.16
C ASN A 50 -16.66 14.12 -8.06
N ALA A 51 -15.63 13.35 -8.41
CA ALA A 51 -14.83 12.63 -7.43
C ALA A 51 -13.94 13.60 -6.63
N ARG A 52 -13.78 13.34 -5.36
CA ARG A 52 -12.88 14.06 -4.47
C ARG A 52 -12.31 13.17 -3.38
N ILE A 53 -11.12 13.48 -2.94
CA ILE A 53 -10.56 12.86 -1.74
C ILE A 53 -11.29 13.43 -0.51
N VAL A 54 -11.84 12.55 0.30
CA VAL A 54 -12.53 12.91 1.55
C VAL A 54 -11.57 12.77 2.74
N LEU A 55 -10.69 11.78 2.69
CA LEU A 55 -9.76 11.47 3.78
C LEU A 55 -8.52 10.79 3.21
N LYS A 56 -7.35 11.16 3.69
CA LYS A 56 -6.08 10.47 3.42
C LYS A 56 -5.69 9.61 4.61
N SER A 57 -5.14 8.43 4.34
CA SER A 57 -4.59 7.56 5.39
C SER A 57 -3.49 8.26 6.20
N TYR A 58 -2.69 9.09 5.58
CA TYR A 58 -1.63 9.87 6.22
C TYR A 58 -2.18 10.84 7.28
N ASP A 59 -3.33 11.45 7.02
CA ASP A 59 -3.97 12.35 8.00
C ASP A 59 -4.46 11.57 9.23
N VAL A 60 -4.94 10.34 9.02
CA VAL A 60 -5.42 9.46 10.09
C VAL A 60 -4.28 8.89 10.90
N GLN A 61 -3.18 8.51 10.24
CA GLN A 61 -2.04 7.84 10.86
C GLN A 61 -0.99 8.81 11.42
N GLY A 62 -1.13 10.11 11.13
CA GLY A 62 -0.17 11.13 11.55
C GLY A 62 1.10 11.18 10.70
N GLY A 63 1.08 10.64 9.48
CA GLY A 63 2.20 10.66 8.53
C GLY A 63 2.21 9.49 7.57
N PRO A 64 3.30 9.35 6.78
CA PRO A 64 3.50 8.22 5.88
C PRO A 64 3.38 6.88 6.59
N GLY A 65 2.79 5.90 5.91
CA GLY A 65 2.65 4.54 6.41
C GLY A 65 2.82 3.52 5.29
N SER A 66 3.38 2.37 5.62
CA SER A 66 3.53 1.25 4.68
C SER A 66 2.17 0.66 4.33
N ALA A 67 1.75 0.82 3.08
CA ALA A 67 0.48 0.28 2.59
C ALA A 67 0.57 -1.21 2.22
N THR A 68 1.78 -1.68 1.89
CA THR A 68 2.01 -3.06 1.46
C THR A 68 3.20 -3.65 2.21
N VAL A 69 3.07 -4.88 2.64
CA VAL A 69 4.14 -5.66 3.25
C VAL A 69 4.33 -6.97 2.51
N LEU A 70 5.55 -7.43 2.42
CA LEU A 70 5.88 -8.77 1.93
C LEU A 70 6.15 -9.68 3.11
N TYR A 71 5.65 -10.88 3.06
CA TYR A 71 5.86 -11.87 4.10
C TYR A 71 6.46 -13.15 3.53
N ALA A 72 7.24 -13.83 4.34
CA ALA A 72 7.80 -15.13 4.05
C ALA A 72 7.71 -16.02 5.28
N THR A 73 7.81 -17.34 5.08
CA THR A 73 7.91 -18.26 6.21
C THR A 73 9.30 -18.21 6.82
N GLU A 74 9.39 -18.40 8.13
CA GLU A 74 10.66 -18.55 8.81
C GLU A 74 11.47 -19.72 8.22
N LYS A 75 10.79 -20.80 7.85
CA LYS A 75 11.39 -21.95 7.16
C LYS A 75 12.12 -21.52 5.89
N PHE A 76 11.49 -20.70 5.03
CA PHE A 76 12.15 -20.24 3.81
C PHE A 76 13.40 -19.40 4.12
N ARG A 77 13.32 -18.50 5.10
CA ARG A 77 14.46 -17.68 5.52
C ARG A 77 15.61 -18.53 6.03
N THR A 78 15.34 -19.56 6.86
CA THR A 78 16.36 -20.38 7.52
C THR A 78 16.94 -21.46 6.61
N GLU A 79 16.13 -22.10 5.76
CA GLU A 79 16.59 -23.16 4.87
C GLU A 79 17.14 -22.63 3.53
N SER A 80 16.79 -21.40 3.13
CA SER A 80 17.24 -20.78 1.89
C SER A 80 17.80 -19.35 2.10
N PRO A 81 18.75 -19.13 3.01
CA PRO A 81 19.18 -17.80 3.42
C PRO A 81 19.79 -16.97 2.28
N ARG A 82 20.47 -17.61 1.34
CA ARG A 82 21.03 -16.93 0.16
C ARG A 82 19.94 -16.40 -0.76
N THR A 83 18.90 -17.21 -1.01
CA THR A 83 17.76 -16.82 -1.83
C THR A 83 16.96 -15.72 -1.16
N TYR A 84 16.73 -15.84 0.15
CA TYR A 84 16.08 -14.81 0.95
C TYR A 84 16.82 -13.47 0.85
N THR A 85 18.13 -13.46 1.10
CA THR A 85 18.95 -12.25 1.03
C THR A 85 18.95 -11.64 -0.38
N ALA A 86 19.09 -12.47 -1.43
CA ALA A 86 19.05 -12.00 -2.81
C ALA A 86 17.71 -11.38 -3.15
N PHE A 87 16.61 -11.96 -2.69
CA PHE A 87 15.26 -11.42 -2.90
C PHE A 87 15.08 -10.05 -2.21
N VAL A 88 15.49 -9.93 -0.94
CA VAL A 88 15.38 -8.65 -0.22
C VAL A 88 16.26 -7.57 -0.86
N ASN A 89 17.45 -7.91 -1.31
CA ASN A 89 18.32 -6.97 -2.03
C ASN A 89 17.69 -6.54 -3.37
N ALA A 90 17.12 -7.48 -4.14
CA ALA A 90 16.45 -7.16 -5.38
C ALA A 90 15.23 -6.23 -5.18
N LEU A 91 14.53 -6.34 -4.06
CA LEU A 91 13.47 -5.38 -3.71
C LEU A 91 14.02 -3.98 -3.43
N ALA A 92 15.13 -3.88 -2.72
CA ALA A 92 15.81 -2.60 -2.49
C ALA A 92 16.27 -1.96 -3.80
N ASP A 93 16.96 -2.75 -4.64
CA ASP A 93 17.42 -2.29 -5.96
C ASP A 93 16.25 -1.83 -6.84
N ALA A 94 15.12 -2.55 -6.80
CA ALA A 94 13.92 -2.16 -7.55
C ALA A 94 13.33 -0.84 -7.03
N ALA A 95 13.30 -0.62 -5.73
CA ALA A 95 12.83 0.63 -5.13
C ALA A 95 13.72 1.82 -5.55
N GLU A 96 15.04 1.64 -5.50
CA GLU A 96 16.00 2.63 -5.96
C GLU A 96 15.88 2.90 -7.47
N PHE A 97 15.69 1.85 -8.27
CA PHE A 97 15.47 1.97 -9.71
C PHE A 97 14.22 2.79 -10.03
N ILE A 98 13.11 2.55 -9.35
CA ILE A 98 11.85 3.30 -9.56
C ILE A 98 12.08 4.79 -9.28
N ALA A 99 12.78 5.12 -8.21
CA ALA A 99 13.10 6.51 -7.85
C ALA A 99 14.06 7.18 -8.85
N ALA A 100 15.09 6.45 -9.29
CA ALA A 100 16.11 6.98 -10.18
C ALA A 100 15.67 7.07 -11.65
N GLN A 101 14.79 6.16 -12.10
CA GLN A 101 14.39 6.00 -13.50
C GLN A 101 12.88 5.81 -13.67
N PRO A 102 12.07 6.80 -13.24
CA PRO A 102 10.61 6.69 -13.20
C PRO A 102 9.98 6.41 -14.57
N GLU A 103 10.56 6.93 -15.67
CA GLU A 103 10.08 6.68 -17.01
C GLU A 103 10.21 5.20 -17.40
N GLN A 104 11.38 4.63 -17.15
CA GLN A 104 11.63 3.21 -17.47
C GLN A 104 10.80 2.29 -16.57
N ALA A 105 10.65 2.65 -15.29
CA ALA A 105 9.80 1.92 -14.35
C ALA A 105 8.34 1.91 -14.82
N ALA A 106 7.82 3.05 -15.29
CA ALA A 106 6.47 3.14 -15.86
C ALA A 106 6.32 2.27 -17.11
N ASP A 107 7.29 2.30 -18.02
CA ASP A 107 7.25 1.51 -19.25
C ASP A 107 7.30 -0.01 -18.95
N ILE A 108 8.12 -0.43 -18.01
CA ILE A 108 8.19 -1.82 -17.54
C ILE A 108 6.85 -2.24 -16.94
N TYR A 109 6.26 -1.44 -16.07
CA TYR A 109 4.97 -1.72 -15.45
C TYR A 109 3.87 -1.93 -16.50
N LEU A 110 3.72 -0.99 -17.44
CA LEU A 110 2.70 -1.06 -18.49
C LEU A 110 2.89 -2.28 -19.38
N LYS A 111 4.15 -2.59 -19.74
CA LYS A 111 4.48 -3.77 -20.56
C LYS A 111 4.15 -5.08 -19.87
N LEU A 112 4.45 -5.20 -18.58
CA LEU A 112 4.28 -6.45 -17.82
C LEU A 112 2.84 -6.70 -17.39
N THR A 113 2.11 -5.64 -17.02
CA THR A 113 0.76 -5.78 -16.47
C THR A 113 -0.33 -5.68 -17.54
N GLY A 114 -0.04 -5.07 -18.69
CA GLY A 114 -1.04 -4.74 -19.69
C GLY A 114 -2.08 -3.71 -19.15
N ALA A 115 -1.73 -2.96 -18.13
CA ALA A 115 -2.63 -1.98 -17.52
C ALA A 115 -3.08 -0.92 -18.54
N LYS A 116 -4.35 -0.53 -18.46
CA LYS A 116 -4.94 0.52 -19.32
C LYS A 116 -4.65 1.94 -18.83
N THR A 117 -4.01 2.08 -17.68
CA THR A 117 -3.59 3.37 -17.11
C THR A 117 -2.67 4.10 -18.09
N SER A 118 -2.91 5.39 -18.32
CA SER A 118 -2.05 6.16 -19.20
C SER A 118 -0.63 6.28 -18.60
N ARG A 119 0.38 6.29 -19.48
CA ARG A 119 1.77 6.50 -19.06
C ARG A 119 1.97 7.79 -18.27
N GLN A 120 1.29 8.85 -18.69
CA GLN A 120 1.37 10.15 -18.02
C GLN A 120 0.80 10.10 -16.59
N LEU A 121 -0.35 9.46 -16.40
CA LEU A 121 -0.94 9.27 -15.07
C LEU A 121 -0.03 8.43 -14.18
N LEU A 122 0.52 7.33 -14.70
CA LEU A 122 1.44 6.49 -13.94
C LEU A 122 2.70 7.25 -13.52
N LEU A 123 3.27 8.07 -14.40
CA LEU A 123 4.40 8.92 -14.07
C LEU A 123 4.07 9.97 -13.01
N SER A 124 2.88 10.56 -13.04
CA SER A 124 2.45 11.47 -11.99
C SER A 124 2.34 10.79 -10.62
N VAL A 125 1.91 9.53 -10.60
CA VAL A 125 1.89 8.71 -9.38
C VAL A 125 3.31 8.43 -8.88
N ILE A 126 4.19 7.92 -9.74
CA ILE A 126 5.57 7.56 -9.35
C ILE A 126 6.35 8.78 -8.83
N ARG A 127 6.08 9.96 -9.39
CA ARG A 127 6.73 11.22 -9.00
C ARG A 127 6.06 11.95 -7.85
N ASN A 128 4.93 11.46 -7.39
CA ASN A 128 4.24 12.07 -6.25
C ASN A 128 5.05 11.82 -4.97
N PRO A 129 5.47 12.87 -4.24
CA PRO A 129 6.26 12.73 -3.02
C PRO A 129 5.53 11.99 -1.89
N GLU A 130 4.20 11.91 -1.96
CA GLU A 130 3.39 11.10 -1.03
C GLU A 130 3.43 9.59 -1.38
N VAL A 131 3.91 9.21 -2.56
CA VAL A 131 4.05 7.81 -3.00
C VAL A 131 5.51 7.42 -2.95
N GLN A 132 5.90 6.63 -1.96
CA GLN A 132 7.28 6.25 -1.75
C GLN A 132 7.46 4.74 -1.98
N PHE A 133 8.47 4.40 -2.76
CA PHE A 133 8.93 3.04 -2.97
C PHE A 133 10.20 2.83 -2.14
N ASN A 134 10.08 2.17 -1.02
CA ASN A 134 11.23 1.80 -0.18
C ASN A 134 10.90 0.52 0.60
N ILE A 135 11.92 -0.10 1.21
CA ILE A 135 11.75 -1.33 1.96
C ILE A 135 11.80 -1.12 3.48
N THR A 136 11.93 0.12 3.92
CA THR A 136 11.87 0.46 5.34
C THR A 136 10.42 0.60 5.78
N PRO A 137 9.94 -0.18 6.76
CA PRO A 137 8.57 -0.06 7.24
C PRO A 137 8.35 1.27 7.92
N GLN A 138 7.18 1.88 7.67
CA GLN A 138 6.80 3.14 8.26
C GLN A 138 5.42 3.04 8.90
N ASN A 139 5.31 3.51 10.14
CA ASN A 139 4.06 3.62 10.89
C ASN A 139 3.26 2.30 11.01
N THR A 140 3.96 1.16 10.96
CA THR A 140 3.34 -0.17 11.01
C THR A 140 3.04 -0.61 12.44
N LEU A 141 3.83 -0.17 13.42
CA LEU A 141 3.65 -0.54 14.83
C LEU A 141 2.31 -0.02 15.37
N GLY A 142 1.99 1.24 15.09
CA GLY A 142 0.71 1.83 15.49
C GLY A 142 -0.49 1.09 14.90
N LEU A 143 -0.40 0.69 13.64
CA LEU A 143 -1.44 -0.13 12.99
C LEU A 143 -1.57 -1.50 13.65
N GLY A 144 -0.45 -2.19 13.91
CA GLY A 144 -0.45 -3.49 14.61
C GLY A 144 -1.05 -3.40 16.01
N GLN A 145 -0.75 -2.36 16.76
CA GLN A 145 -1.33 -2.12 18.08
C GLN A 145 -2.85 -1.86 18.00
N PHE A 146 -3.29 -1.07 17.03
CA PHE A 146 -4.72 -0.87 16.78
C PHE A 146 -5.42 -2.17 16.38
N MET A 147 -4.83 -3.01 15.52
CA MET A 147 -5.38 -4.32 15.17
C MET A 147 -5.58 -5.21 16.41
N HIS A 148 -4.66 -5.16 17.37
CA HIS A 148 -4.84 -5.86 18.64
C HIS A 148 -6.01 -5.26 19.46
N GLU A 149 -6.11 -3.96 19.54
CA GLU A 149 -7.16 -3.26 20.31
C GLU A 149 -8.57 -3.60 19.79
N VAL A 150 -8.74 -3.79 18.48
CA VAL A 150 -10.03 -4.18 17.88
C VAL A 150 -10.22 -5.70 17.79
N GLY A 151 -9.25 -6.50 18.27
CA GLY A 151 -9.37 -7.96 18.31
C GLY A 151 -9.04 -8.67 17.00
N ALA A 152 -8.49 -7.97 16.02
CA ALA A 152 -8.07 -8.55 14.74
C ALA A 152 -6.85 -9.47 14.87
N ILE A 153 -5.96 -9.20 15.83
CA ILE A 153 -4.82 -10.04 16.18
C ILE A 153 -4.78 -10.30 17.70
N LYS A 154 -4.23 -11.47 18.09
CA LYS A 154 -4.17 -11.87 19.51
C LYS A 154 -3.10 -11.16 20.29
N ASN A 155 -1.90 -11.04 19.72
CA ASN A 155 -0.72 -10.53 20.40
C ASN A 155 -0.54 -9.05 20.02
N ARG A 156 -0.37 -8.21 21.04
CA ARG A 156 -0.08 -6.79 20.84
C ARG A 156 1.40 -6.62 20.55
N PRO A 157 1.79 -6.13 19.37
CA PRO A 157 3.19 -5.89 19.08
C PRO A 157 3.72 -4.72 19.92
N GLN A 158 4.95 -4.84 20.38
CA GLN A 158 5.66 -3.82 21.17
C GLN A 158 6.76 -3.15 20.36
N VAL A 159 7.39 -3.91 19.48
CA VAL A 159 8.49 -3.48 18.62
C VAL A 159 8.35 -4.11 17.23
N LEU A 160 9.03 -3.57 16.24
CA LEU A 160 9.00 -4.10 14.86
C LEU A 160 9.51 -5.55 14.79
N ALA A 161 10.46 -5.93 15.63
CA ALA A 161 11.01 -7.29 15.70
C ALA A 161 9.99 -8.37 16.10
N ASP A 162 8.82 -7.98 16.63
CA ASP A 162 7.76 -8.94 16.96
C ASP A 162 7.09 -9.53 15.72
N TYR A 163 7.23 -8.87 14.54
CA TYR A 163 6.56 -9.28 13.30
C TYR A 163 7.36 -9.04 12.02
N PHE A 164 8.50 -8.37 12.08
CA PHE A 164 9.46 -8.31 10.99
C PHE A 164 10.69 -9.19 11.30
N PHE A 165 11.25 -9.76 10.27
CA PHE A 165 12.55 -10.41 10.37
C PHE A 165 13.65 -9.38 10.67
N ASP A 166 14.69 -9.83 11.38
CA ASP A 166 15.86 -9.01 11.66
C ASP A 166 16.60 -8.62 10.37
N ASP A 167 16.55 -7.31 10.07
CA ASP A 167 17.24 -6.68 8.96
C ASP A 167 17.56 -5.22 9.35
N PRO A 168 18.76 -4.71 9.09
CA PRO A 168 19.15 -3.34 9.46
C PRO A 168 18.21 -2.26 8.88
N ARG A 169 17.59 -2.53 7.72
CA ARG A 169 16.64 -1.62 7.07
C ARG A 169 15.30 -1.54 7.82
N VAL A 170 14.91 -2.63 8.47
CA VAL A 170 13.73 -2.67 9.35
C VAL A 170 14.00 -1.90 10.64
N ALA A 171 15.19 -1.99 11.18
CA ALA A 171 15.55 -1.32 12.44
C ALA A 171 15.45 0.21 12.37
N SER A 172 15.52 0.80 11.18
CA SER A 172 15.31 2.24 10.95
C SER A 172 13.86 2.63 10.70
N GLY A 173 12.93 1.67 10.74
CA GLY A 173 11.51 1.86 10.53
C GLY A 173 10.71 2.26 11.77
N SER A 174 9.39 2.37 11.61
CA SER A 174 8.45 2.76 12.67
C SER A 174 7.10 2.02 12.61
#